data_f1cb5e62a28f5fa61fd7a6fb115b062b
#
_entry.id   f1cb5e62a28f5fa61fd7a6fb115b062b
#
_cell.length_a   1.000
_cell.length_b   1.000
_cell.length_c   1.000
_cell.angle_alpha   90.00
_cell.angle_beta   90.00
_cell.angle_gamma   90.00
#
_symmetry.space_group_name_H-M   'P 1'
#
loop_
_entity.id
_entity.type
_entity.pdbx_description
1 polymer ?
#
loop_
_entity_poly.entity_id
_entity_poly.type
_entity_poly.pdbx_seq_one_letter_code
_entity_poly.pdbx_strand_id
1 'polypeptide(L)'
;MADPQTPPMGRLDAIDVGSKKLTVQTELFTRPAWRVETKVYLAGALKKVYTADAAAMPEGELQRFIDEFHRTKMDEIVAGLRKLNP
;
A
#
# COMPACT_ATOMS: atom_id res chain seq x y z
N MET A 1 -0.95 -5.94 -24.96
CA MET A 1 -0.86 -7.19 -24.22
C MET A 1 0.22 -7.09 -23.16
N ALA A 2 -0.09 -7.44 -21.93
CA ALA A 2 0.88 -7.34 -20.87
C ALA A 2 2.00 -8.36 -21.04
N ASP A 3 3.23 -7.91 -20.83
CA ASP A 3 4.39 -8.79 -20.85
C ASP A 3 4.31 -9.68 -19.60
N PRO A 4 4.27 -11.02 -19.75
CA PRO A 4 4.21 -11.92 -18.59
C PRO A 4 5.43 -11.81 -17.68
N GLN A 5 6.51 -11.19 -18.16
CA GLN A 5 7.71 -10.97 -17.37
C GLN A 5 7.67 -9.67 -16.58
N THR A 6 6.68 -8.82 -16.84
CA THR A 6 6.56 -7.53 -16.16
C THR A 6 6.20 -7.75 -14.69
N PRO A 7 7.02 -7.27 -13.74
CA PRO A 7 6.70 -7.41 -12.32
C PRO A 7 5.48 -6.56 -11.96
N PRO A 8 4.74 -6.94 -10.92
CA PRO A 8 3.64 -6.13 -10.44
C PRO A 8 4.10 -4.73 -10.04
N MET A 9 3.26 -3.74 -10.33
CA MET A 9 3.56 -2.34 -10.01
C MET A 9 3.05 -2.00 -8.62
N GLY A 10 3.84 -1.24 -7.87
CA GLY A 10 3.43 -0.70 -6.60
C GLY A 10 2.39 0.41 -6.77
N ARG A 11 1.84 0.86 -5.66
CA ARG A 11 0.83 1.93 -5.62
C ARG A 11 1.28 3.03 -4.69
N LEU A 12 0.95 4.27 -5.06
CA LEU A 12 1.31 5.43 -4.27
C LEU A 12 0.15 6.42 -4.32
N ASP A 13 -0.32 6.83 -3.15
CA ASP A 13 -1.35 7.87 -3.03
C ASP A 13 -0.96 8.86 -1.96
N ALA A 14 -1.51 10.07 -2.05
CA ALA A 14 -1.26 11.12 -1.07
C ALA A 14 -2.58 11.77 -0.68
N ILE A 15 -2.69 12.12 0.60
CA ILE A 15 -3.87 12.77 1.16
C ILE A 15 -3.38 14.01 1.92
N ASP A 16 -4.06 15.13 1.72
CA ASP A 16 -3.75 16.33 2.49
C ASP A 16 -4.44 16.27 3.84
N VAL A 17 -3.68 16.47 4.91
CA VAL A 17 -4.18 16.46 6.27
C VAL A 17 -3.80 17.80 6.91
N GLY A 18 -4.67 18.78 6.78
CA GLY A 18 -4.35 20.15 7.16
C GLY A 18 -3.23 20.69 6.29
N SER A 19 -2.15 21.16 6.90
CA SER A 19 -0.98 21.69 6.18
C SER A 19 0.04 20.60 5.86
N LYS A 20 -0.24 19.34 6.22
CA LYS A 20 0.69 18.23 6.04
C LYS A 20 0.20 17.28 4.98
N LYS A 21 1.14 16.56 4.37
CA LYS A 21 0.81 15.53 3.38
C LYS A 21 1.03 14.16 3.97
N LEU A 22 0.02 13.30 3.86
CA LEU A 22 0.10 11.90 4.24
C LEU A 22 0.29 11.10 2.97
N THR A 23 1.34 10.30 2.92
CA THR A 23 1.67 9.49 1.76
C THR A 23 1.53 8.02 2.10
N VAL A 24 0.88 7.26 1.22
CA VAL A 24 0.65 5.82 1.40
C VAL A 24 1.25 5.10 0.22
N GLN A 25 2.23 4.25 0.48
CA GLN A 25 2.98 3.55 -0.55
C GLN A 25 2.92 2.06 -0.32
N THR A 26 2.47 1.31 -1.33
CA THR A 26 2.37 -0.15 -1.26
C THR A 26 3.29 -0.78 -2.29
N GLU A 27 4.12 -1.72 -1.86
CA GLU A 27 5.10 -2.38 -2.72
C GLU A 27 5.17 -3.87 -2.42
N LEU A 28 5.55 -4.64 -3.46
CA LEU A 28 5.86 -6.05 -3.32
C LEU A 28 7.35 -6.21 -3.04
N PHE A 29 7.68 -6.97 -2.01
CA PHE A 29 9.04 -7.36 -1.69
C PHE A 29 9.17 -8.88 -1.84
N THR A 30 10.29 -9.34 -2.41
CA THR A 30 10.51 -10.75 -2.68
C THR A 30 11.56 -11.37 -1.78
N ARG A 31 12.29 -10.56 -1.02
CA ARG A 31 13.36 -11.04 -0.13
C ARG A 31 13.19 -10.45 1.26
N PRO A 32 13.44 -11.23 2.31
CA PRO A 32 13.81 -12.65 2.31
C PRO A 32 12.63 -13.56 1.96
N ALA A 33 11.41 -13.05 1.95
CA ALA A 33 10.21 -13.78 1.58
C ALA A 33 9.25 -12.84 0.85
N TRP A 34 8.39 -13.40 0.01
CA TRP A 34 7.43 -12.61 -0.75
C TRP A 34 6.38 -12.02 0.19
N ARG A 35 6.26 -10.71 0.17
CA ARG A 35 5.29 -9.99 0.98
C ARG A 35 4.92 -8.67 0.33
N VAL A 36 3.74 -8.16 0.69
CA VAL A 36 3.30 -6.83 0.30
C VAL A 36 3.37 -5.95 1.54
N GLU A 37 3.97 -4.77 1.42
CA GLU A 37 4.05 -3.81 2.52
C GLU A 37 3.42 -2.49 2.10
N THR A 38 2.62 -1.92 3.01
CA THR A 38 2.10 -0.57 2.86
C THR A 38 2.74 0.29 3.94
N LYS A 39 3.44 1.33 3.49
CA LYS A 39 4.10 2.28 4.39
C LYS A 39 3.34 3.60 4.38
N VAL A 40 3.10 4.13 5.56
CA VAL A 40 2.38 5.40 5.73
C VAL A 40 3.34 6.44 6.28
N TYR A 41 3.50 7.53 5.54
CA TYR A 41 4.35 8.66 5.93
C TYR A 41 3.50 9.89 6.18
N LEU A 42 3.83 10.65 7.20
CA LEU A 42 3.20 11.94 7.45
C LEU A 42 4.31 13.00 7.46
N ALA A 43 4.20 13.97 6.56
CA ALA A 43 5.20 15.02 6.39
C ALA A 43 6.61 14.44 6.23
N GLY A 44 6.73 13.34 5.49
CA GLY A 44 7.99 12.67 5.21
C GLY A 44 8.49 11.69 6.27
N ALA A 45 7.82 11.62 7.42
CA ALA A 45 8.23 10.70 8.50
C ALA A 45 7.40 9.42 8.45
N LEU A 46 8.06 8.27 8.49
CA LEU A 46 7.39 6.98 8.51
C LEU A 46 6.61 6.80 9.81
N LYS A 47 5.30 6.56 9.71
CA LYS A 47 4.42 6.44 10.86
C LYS A 47 3.93 5.01 11.09
N LYS A 48 3.72 4.26 10.01
CA LYS A 48 3.18 2.92 10.14
C LYS A 48 3.55 2.04 8.96
N VAL A 49 3.69 0.74 9.21
CA VAL A 49 3.93 -0.27 8.19
C VAL A 49 2.90 -1.37 8.38
N TYR A 50 2.22 -1.73 7.31
CA TYR A 50 1.34 -2.90 7.28
C TYR A 50 1.98 -3.92 6.36
N THR A 51 1.93 -5.19 6.74
CA THR A 51 2.57 -6.26 5.96
C THR A 51 1.58 -7.40 5.77
N ALA A 52 1.58 -7.98 4.58
CA ALA A 52 0.79 -9.17 4.26
C ALA A 52 1.68 -10.17 3.53
N ASP A 53 1.57 -11.44 3.92
CA ASP A 53 2.32 -12.52 3.28
C ASP A 53 1.79 -12.74 1.86
N ALA A 54 2.68 -12.88 0.90
CA ALA A 54 2.34 -13.13 -0.51
C ALA A 54 3.03 -14.38 -1.05
N ALA A 55 3.65 -15.19 -0.19
CA ALA A 55 4.44 -16.35 -0.61
C ALA A 55 3.60 -17.40 -1.34
N ALA A 56 2.33 -17.56 -0.93
CA ALA A 56 1.42 -18.53 -1.53
C ALA A 56 0.55 -17.96 -2.63
N MET A 57 0.72 -16.66 -2.97
CA MET A 57 -0.11 -15.99 -3.95
C MET A 57 0.33 -16.37 -5.37
N PRO A 58 -0.59 -16.81 -6.26
CA PRO A 58 -0.25 -17.05 -7.66
C PRO A 58 0.22 -15.75 -8.33
N GLU A 59 1.20 -15.85 -9.22
CA GLU A 59 1.76 -14.66 -9.87
C GLU A 59 0.69 -13.82 -10.59
N GLY A 60 -0.28 -14.46 -11.22
CA GLY A 60 -1.35 -13.74 -11.92
C GLY A 60 -2.28 -12.97 -11.01
N GLU A 61 -2.24 -13.22 -9.70
CA GLU A 61 -3.07 -12.54 -8.71
C GLU A 61 -2.33 -11.44 -7.97
N LEU A 62 -1.01 -11.33 -8.14
CA LEU A 62 -0.20 -10.39 -7.35
C LEU A 62 -0.60 -8.94 -7.56
N GLN A 63 -0.84 -8.51 -8.79
CA GLN A 63 -1.20 -7.12 -9.05
C GLN A 63 -2.54 -6.78 -8.40
N ARG A 64 -3.52 -7.67 -8.51
CA ARG A 64 -4.82 -7.47 -7.88
C ARG A 64 -4.70 -7.44 -6.36
N PHE A 65 -3.87 -8.30 -5.81
CA PHE A 65 -3.64 -8.34 -4.37
C PHE A 65 -3.02 -7.03 -3.87
N ILE A 66 -2.01 -6.50 -4.60
CA ILE A 66 -1.40 -5.22 -4.27
C ILE A 66 -2.44 -4.11 -4.31
N ASP A 67 -3.24 -4.06 -5.39
CA ASP A 67 -4.25 -3.01 -5.57
C ASP A 67 -5.31 -3.06 -4.48
N GLU A 68 -5.80 -4.23 -4.15
CA GLU A 68 -6.83 -4.41 -3.12
C GLU A 68 -6.29 -4.10 -1.73
N PHE A 69 -5.07 -4.55 -1.43
CA PHE A 69 -4.45 -4.28 -0.14
C PHE A 69 -4.24 -2.78 0.05
N HIS A 70 -3.75 -2.12 -0.98
CA HIS A 70 -3.54 -0.67 -0.97
C HIS A 70 -4.87 0.06 -0.74
N ARG A 71 -5.91 -0.30 -1.49
CA ARG A 71 -7.22 0.33 -1.35
C ARG A 71 -7.81 0.12 0.03
N THR A 72 -7.70 -1.10 0.56
CA THR A 72 -8.18 -1.40 1.91
C THR A 72 -7.50 -0.50 2.95
N LYS A 73 -6.18 -0.34 2.84
CA LYS A 73 -5.45 0.52 3.78
C LYS A 73 -5.81 1.98 3.60
N MET A 74 -6.00 2.43 2.35
CA MET A 74 -6.48 3.79 2.09
C MET A 74 -7.84 4.04 2.74
N ASP A 75 -8.77 3.10 2.60
CA ASP A 75 -10.10 3.21 3.19
C ASP A 75 -10.03 3.28 4.72
N GLU A 76 -9.19 2.46 5.33
CA GLU A 76 -8.99 2.47 6.79
C GLU A 76 -8.41 3.80 7.26
N ILE A 77 -7.43 4.33 6.52
CA ILE A 77 -6.79 5.61 6.85
C ILE A 77 -7.80 6.75 6.76
N VAL A 78 -8.56 6.80 5.67
CA VAL A 78 -9.57 7.84 5.46
C VAL A 78 -10.64 7.78 6.56
N ALA A 79 -11.09 6.57 6.91
CA ALA A 79 -12.07 6.39 7.99
C ALA A 79 -11.52 6.88 9.32
N GLY A 80 -10.23 6.60 9.60
CA GLY A 80 -9.57 7.07 10.82
C GLY A 80 -9.48 8.59 10.88
N LEU A 81 -9.14 9.23 9.74
CA LEU A 81 -9.06 10.68 9.66
C LEU A 81 -10.43 11.34 9.87
N ARG A 82 -11.49 10.74 9.35
CA ARG A 82 -12.85 11.26 9.56
C ARG A 82 -13.26 11.22 11.03
N LYS A 83 -12.82 10.21 11.78
CA LYS A 83 -13.10 10.11 13.21
C LYS A 83 -12.40 11.21 14.00
N LEU A 84 -11.21 11.61 13.54
CA LEU A 84 -10.45 12.67 14.21
C LEU A 84 -10.98 14.06 13.87
N ASN A 85 -11.73 14.17 12.79
CA ASN A 85 -12.24 15.44 12.26
C ASN A 85 -13.73 15.32 12.00
N PRO A 86 -14.57 15.18 13.02
CA PRO A 86 -16.03 15.03 12.85
C PRO A 86 -16.68 16.26 12.28
#